data_dd16889800e48e113ebec6d2354638fb
#
_entry.id   dd16889800e48e113ebec6d2354638fb
#
_cell.length_a   1.000
_cell.length_b   1.000
_cell.length_c   1.000
_cell.angle_alpha   90.00
_cell.angle_beta   90.00
_cell.angle_gamma   90.00
#
_symmetry.space_group_name_H-M   'P 1'
#
loop_
_entity.id
_entity.type
_entity.pdbx_description
1 polymer ?
#
loop_
_entity_poly.entity_id
_entity_poly.type
_entity_poly.pdbx_seq_one_letter_code
_entity_poly.pdbx_strand_id
1 'polypeptide(L)'
;MKRISLSQLTTLRWDLHQDLQIAVERGISGIGLWRPKVEDYGVDETIELLHASGVKASSLSWIGGFTGSDGRRFSDAVEDAIDAVELASRLGADTLVVLPGGRNNHIKRHLEKTLSQAMIEIDAVAASHD
;
A
#
# COMPACT_ATOMS: atom_id res chain seq x y z
N MET A 1 -12.15 -21.76 -6.93
CA MET A 1 -11.77 -21.37 -5.56
C MET A 1 -11.89 -19.87 -5.44
N LYS A 2 -12.70 -19.37 -4.53
CA LYS A 2 -12.81 -17.92 -4.33
C LYS A 2 -11.54 -17.44 -3.62
N ARG A 3 -10.81 -16.52 -4.24
CA ARG A 3 -9.67 -15.85 -3.61
C ARG A 3 -10.23 -14.65 -2.83
N ILE A 4 -10.10 -14.69 -1.52
CA ILE A 4 -10.55 -13.61 -0.63
C ILE A 4 -9.32 -13.07 0.09
N SER A 5 -9.26 -11.77 0.21
CA SER A 5 -8.24 -11.06 0.99
C SER A 5 -8.92 -10.17 2.03
N LEU A 6 -8.38 -10.16 3.25
CA LEU A 6 -8.81 -9.27 4.32
C LEU A 6 -8.03 -7.95 4.22
N SER A 7 -8.75 -6.82 4.14
CA SER A 7 -8.11 -5.51 4.15
C SER A 7 -7.93 -4.99 5.58
N GLN A 8 -6.72 -4.63 5.95
CA GLN A 8 -6.42 -4.01 7.25
C GLN A 8 -7.08 -2.64 7.46
N LEU A 9 -7.55 -1.99 6.38
CA LEU A 9 -8.35 -0.76 6.48
C LEU A 9 -9.75 -1.00 7.09
N THR A 10 -10.21 -2.24 7.11
CA THR A 10 -11.48 -2.62 7.74
C THR A 10 -11.32 -3.03 9.20
N THR A 11 -10.11 -3.26 9.65
CA THR A 11 -9.77 -3.75 10.98
C THR A 11 -8.86 -2.77 11.75
N LEU A 12 -9.14 -1.49 11.64
CA LEU A 12 -8.28 -0.42 12.16
C LEU A 12 -7.94 -0.52 13.66
N ARG A 13 -8.78 -1.19 14.43
CA ARG A 13 -8.59 -1.38 15.89
C ARG A 13 -7.78 -2.62 16.25
N TRP A 14 -7.49 -3.48 15.28
CA TRP A 14 -6.69 -4.68 15.48
C TRP A 14 -5.23 -4.39 15.13
N ASP A 15 -4.33 -5.08 15.77
CA ASP A 15 -2.94 -5.10 15.36
C ASP A 15 -2.72 -6.11 14.21
N LEU A 16 -1.55 -6.09 13.64
CA LEU A 16 -1.20 -6.95 12.51
C LEU A 16 -1.25 -8.44 12.88
N HIS A 17 -0.85 -8.79 14.10
CA HIS A 17 -0.90 -10.17 14.56
C HIS A 17 -2.34 -10.69 14.65
N GLN A 18 -3.26 -9.88 15.20
CA GLN A 18 -4.68 -10.21 15.29
C GLN A 18 -5.31 -10.39 13.89
N ASP A 19 -4.96 -9.51 12.94
CA ASP A 19 -5.44 -9.62 11.56
C ASP A 19 -5.03 -10.95 10.93
N LEU A 20 -3.76 -11.34 11.09
CA LEU A 20 -3.24 -12.60 10.52
C LEU A 20 -3.80 -13.83 11.23
N GLN A 21 -3.95 -13.77 12.55
CA GLN A 21 -4.58 -14.86 13.30
C GLN A 21 -5.99 -15.14 12.79
N ILE A 22 -6.81 -14.11 12.63
CA ILE A 22 -8.18 -14.27 12.10
C ILE A 22 -8.17 -14.76 10.65
N ALA A 23 -7.23 -14.27 9.81
CA ALA A 23 -7.10 -14.74 8.45
C ALA A 23 -6.85 -16.25 8.40
N VAL A 24 -5.93 -16.75 9.21
CA VAL A 24 -5.63 -18.17 9.32
C VAL A 24 -6.84 -18.97 9.83
N GLU A 25 -7.46 -18.55 10.93
CA GLU A 25 -8.63 -19.22 11.52
C GLU A 25 -9.82 -19.32 10.56
N ARG A 26 -9.98 -18.34 9.68
CA ARG A 26 -11.06 -18.27 8.69
C ARG A 26 -10.69 -18.82 7.32
N GLY A 27 -9.50 -19.33 7.14
CA GLY A 27 -9.03 -19.84 5.86
C GLY A 27 -8.89 -18.78 4.77
N ILE A 28 -8.63 -17.53 5.17
CA ILE A 28 -8.39 -16.41 4.25
C ILE A 28 -6.92 -16.44 3.86
N SER A 29 -6.64 -16.56 2.57
CA SER A 29 -5.28 -16.75 2.07
C SER A 29 -4.52 -15.46 1.74
N GLY A 30 -5.19 -14.31 1.78
CA GLY A 30 -4.59 -13.03 1.44
C GLY A 30 -4.90 -11.94 2.46
N ILE A 31 -4.00 -10.98 2.58
CA ILE A 31 -4.18 -9.79 3.40
C ILE A 31 -3.76 -8.55 2.63
N GLY A 32 -4.62 -7.54 2.62
CA GLY A 32 -4.29 -6.20 2.16
C GLY A 32 -3.66 -5.42 3.32
N LEU A 33 -2.36 -5.23 3.26
CA LEU A 33 -1.59 -4.57 4.31
C LEU A 33 -1.80 -3.06 4.32
N TRP A 34 -1.79 -2.47 5.50
CA TRP A 34 -1.83 -1.03 5.71
C TRP A 34 -0.49 -0.57 6.29
N ARG A 35 0.17 0.37 5.62
CA ARG A 35 1.54 0.80 5.94
C ARG A 35 1.75 1.13 7.42
N PRO A 36 0.89 1.93 8.09
CA PRO A 36 1.08 2.23 9.51
C PRO A 36 1.12 0.99 10.40
N LYS A 37 0.30 -0.02 10.14
CA LYS A 37 0.34 -1.27 10.93
C LYS A 37 1.63 -2.05 10.71
N VAL A 38 2.14 -2.07 9.48
CA VAL A 38 3.42 -2.70 9.15
C VAL A 38 4.57 -1.99 9.84
N GLU A 39 4.56 -0.66 9.83
CA GLU A 39 5.57 0.16 10.49
C GLU A 39 5.54 -0.03 12.02
N ASP A 40 4.36 -0.02 12.63
CA ASP A 40 4.18 -0.24 14.08
C ASP A 40 4.63 -1.64 14.53
N TYR A 41 4.34 -2.66 13.73
CA TYR A 41 4.71 -4.04 14.04
C TYR A 41 6.18 -4.34 13.74
N GLY A 42 6.75 -3.68 12.75
CA GLY A 42 8.07 -3.92 12.20
C GLY A 42 8.01 -4.63 10.86
N VAL A 43 8.82 -4.16 9.90
CA VAL A 43 8.79 -4.70 8.53
C VAL A 43 9.31 -6.14 8.50
N ASP A 44 10.44 -6.40 9.14
CA ASP A 44 11.05 -7.73 9.14
C ASP A 44 10.19 -8.73 9.92
N GLU A 45 9.63 -8.32 11.05
CA GLU A 45 8.69 -9.11 11.84
C GLU A 45 7.41 -9.40 11.07
N THR A 46 6.93 -8.46 10.26
CA THR A 46 5.78 -8.67 9.37
C THR A 46 6.10 -9.73 8.31
N ILE A 47 7.27 -9.67 7.68
CA ILE A 47 7.70 -10.66 6.68
C ILE A 47 7.76 -12.06 7.31
N GLU A 48 8.37 -12.18 8.48
CA GLU A 48 8.46 -13.45 9.21
C GLU A 48 7.07 -14.02 9.54
N LEU A 49 6.16 -13.16 10.01
CA LEU A 49 4.80 -13.58 10.37
C LEU A 49 3.97 -13.98 9.15
N LEU A 50 4.10 -13.29 8.03
CA LEU A 50 3.48 -13.67 6.76
C LEU A 50 3.97 -15.05 6.31
N HIS A 51 5.27 -15.30 6.35
CA HIS A 51 5.85 -16.59 6.01
C HIS A 51 5.35 -17.72 6.93
N ALA A 52 5.34 -17.47 8.25
CA ALA A 52 4.90 -18.46 9.23
C ALA A 52 3.41 -18.79 9.11
N SER A 53 2.57 -17.79 8.79
CA SER A 53 1.12 -17.98 8.65
C SER A 53 0.69 -18.59 7.32
N GLY A 54 1.52 -18.49 6.28
CA GLY A 54 1.16 -18.84 4.92
C GLY A 54 0.17 -17.89 4.25
N VAL A 55 -0.19 -16.78 4.91
CA VAL A 55 -1.03 -15.72 4.34
C VAL A 55 -0.18 -14.81 3.46
N LYS A 56 -0.64 -14.51 2.26
CA LYS A 56 0.09 -13.67 1.31
C LYS A 56 -0.36 -12.22 1.38
N ALA A 57 0.57 -11.30 1.29
CA ALA A 57 0.25 -9.89 1.06
C ALA A 57 -0.37 -9.74 -0.35
N SER A 58 -1.64 -9.34 -0.42
CA SER A 58 -2.34 -9.12 -1.68
C SER A 58 -2.19 -7.68 -2.18
N SER A 59 -2.00 -6.76 -1.27
CA SER A 59 -1.77 -5.35 -1.59
C SER A 59 -1.11 -4.64 -0.43
N LEU A 60 -0.50 -3.50 -0.74
CA LEU A 60 -0.06 -2.52 0.25
C LEU A 60 -0.83 -1.22 0.06
N SER A 61 -1.42 -0.70 1.12
CA SER A 61 -2.16 0.56 1.12
C SER A 61 -1.41 1.60 1.95
N TRP A 62 -1.40 2.75 1.55
CA TRP A 62 -1.69 3.41 0.27
C TRP A 62 -0.64 4.48 -0.01
N ILE A 63 -0.50 4.84 -1.25
CA ILE A 63 0.29 5.98 -1.69
C ILE A 63 -0.63 7.04 -2.29
N GLY A 64 -0.16 8.24 -2.43
CA GLY A 64 -0.92 9.29 -3.11
C GLY A 64 -0.70 10.68 -2.53
N GLY A 65 -1.76 11.50 -2.55
CA GLY A 65 -1.64 12.89 -2.15
C GLY A 65 -0.90 13.75 -3.17
N PHE A 66 -0.83 13.34 -4.43
CA PHE A 66 -0.08 14.01 -5.50
C PHE A 66 -0.64 15.38 -5.88
N THR A 67 -1.86 15.68 -5.46
CA THR A 67 -2.55 16.97 -5.76
C THR A 67 -2.21 18.07 -4.78
N GLY A 68 -1.48 17.77 -3.70
CA GLY A 68 -1.19 18.70 -2.62
C GLY A 68 -2.38 19.01 -1.71
N SER A 69 -3.48 18.25 -1.83
CA SER A 69 -4.69 18.47 -0.99
C SER A 69 -4.46 18.18 0.49
N ASP A 70 -3.42 17.44 0.84
CA ASP A 70 -2.98 17.15 2.20
C ASP A 70 -1.84 18.05 2.70
N GLY A 71 -1.45 19.04 1.91
CA GLY A 71 -0.39 20.00 2.23
C GLY A 71 1.02 19.54 1.86
N ARG A 72 1.22 18.31 1.38
CA ARG A 72 2.51 17.80 0.92
C ARG A 72 2.85 18.36 -0.47
N ARG A 73 4.16 18.55 -0.74
CA ARG A 73 4.63 18.87 -2.09
C ARG A 73 4.51 17.63 -2.99
N PHE A 74 4.36 17.85 -4.28
CA PHE A 74 4.33 16.77 -5.27
C PHE A 74 5.56 15.85 -5.17
N SER A 75 6.76 16.44 -5.07
CA SER A 75 8.01 15.67 -4.94
C SER A 75 8.03 14.77 -3.70
N ASP A 76 7.55 15.26 -2.56
CA ASP A 76 7.52 14.48 -1.31
C ASP A 76 6.53 13.31 -1.41
N ALA A 77 5.39 13.52 -2.08
CA ALA A 77 4.40 12.47 -2.32
C ALA A 77 4.92 11.38 -3.28
N VAL A 78 5.69 11.76 -4.31
CA VAL A 78 6.32 10.80 -5.22
C VAL A 78 7.44 10.02 -4.52
N GLU A 79 8.27 10.68 -3.72
CA GLU A 79 9.33 10.04 -2.94
C GLU A 79 8.76 9.02 -1.95
N ASP A 80 7.70 9.37 -1.21
CA ASP A 80 6.97 8.44 -0.34
C ASP A 80 6.39 7.25 -1.12
N ALA A 81 5.91 7.48 -2.33
CA ALA A 81 5.40 6.41 -3.18
C ALA A 81 6.51 5.45 -3.66
N ILE A 82 7.69 5.96 -3.95
CA ILE A 82 8.87 5.15 -4.31
C ILE A 82 9.29 4.27 -3.13
N ASP A 83 9.36 4.82 -1.93
CA ASP A 83 9.64 4.06 -0.70
C ASP A 83 8.59 2.94 -0.48
N ALA A 84 7.33 3.23 -0.80
CA ALA A 84 6.26 2.24 -0.69
C ALA A 84 6.35 1.12 -1.75
N VAL A 85 6.88 1.40 -2.94
CA VAL A 85 7.17 0.36 -3.94
C VAL A 85 8.21 -0.63 -3.42
N GLU A 86 9.30 -0.12 -2.84
CA GLU A 86 10.33 -0.97 -2.23
C GLU A 86 9.76 -1.80 -1.08
N LEU A 87 8.96 -1.19 -0.22
CA LEU A 87 8.30 -1.88 0.88
C LEU A 87 7.35 -2.98 0.37
N ALA A 88 6.53 -2.69 -0.65
CA ALA A 88 5.64 -3.67 -1.27
C ALA A 88 6.42 -4.87 -1.83
N SER A 89 7.53 -4.62 -2.51
CA SER A 89 8.44 -5.66 -3.01
C SER A 89 8.96 -6.56 -1.88
N ARG A 90 9.45 -5.97 -0.80
CA ARG A 90 9.94 -6.72 0.37
C ARG A 90 8.86 -7.57 1.03
N LEU A 91 7.63 -7.07 1.10
CA LEU A 91 6.48 -7.77 1.67
C LEU A 91 5.87 -8.80 0.71
N GLY A 92 6.30 -8.85 -0.53
CA GLY A 92 5.73 -9.71 -1.57
C GLY A 92 4.32 -9.31 -1.98
N ALA A 93 3.97 -8.03 -1.88
CA ALA A 93 2.67 -7.49 -2.29
C ALA A 93 2.70 -7.13 -3.79
N ASP A 94 1.81 -7.78 -4.55
CA ASP A 94 1.75 -7.57 -6.02
C ASP A 94 1.04 -6.27 -6.43
N THR A 95 0.37 -5.61 -5.49
CA THR A 95 -0.46 -4.44 -5.77
C THR A 95 -0.20 -3.33 -4.77
N LEU A 96 -0.05 -2.11 -5.27
CA LEU A 96 0.02 -0.91 -4.47
C LEU A 96 -1.22 -0.05 -4.71
N VAL A 97 -1.94 0.29 -3.63
CA VAL A 97 -3.18 1.08 -3.73
C VAL A 97 -2.85 2.56 -3.79
N VAL A 98 -3.40 3.24 -4.79
CA VAL A 98 -3.19 4.69 -5.03
C VAL A 98 -4.44 5.47 -4.67
N LEU A 99 -4.31 6.44 -3.76
CA LEU A 99 -5.31 7.45 -3.45
C LEU A 99 -4.74 8.82 -3.88
N PRO A 100 -5.04 9.29 -5.09
CA PRO A 100 -4.30 10.40 -5.70
C PRO A 100 -4.42 11.73 -4.96
N GLY A 101 -5.44 11.91 -4.14
CA GLY A 101 -5.75 13.13 -3.41
C GLY A 101 -6.99 13.84 -3.95
N GLY A 102 -7.45 14.84 -3.22
CA GLY A 102 -8.60 15.65 -3.60
C GLY A 102 -8.27 16.59 -4.76
N ARG A 103 -9.32 17.11 -5.40
CA ARG A 103 -9.17 18.04 -6.53
C ARG A 103 -8.45 19.34 -6.13
N ASN A 104 -8.61 19.78 -4.89
CA ASN A 104 -8.11 21.06 -4.42
C ASN A 104 -8.59 22.21 -5.34
N ASN A 105 -7.78 23.24 -5.58
CA ASN A 105 -8.09 24.33 -6.49
C ASN A 105 -7.64 24.10 -7.94
N HIS A 106 -7.27 22.86 -8.28
CA HIS A 106 -6.77 22.54 -9.61
C HIS A 106 -7.91 22.37 -10.63
N ILE A 107 -7.66 22.80 -11.86
CA ILE A 107 -8.51 22.44 -13.00
C ILE A 107 -8.27 20.96 -13.38
N LYS A 108 -9.28 20.33 -13.93
CA LYS A 108 -9.23 18.88 -14.29
C LYS A 108 -8.00 18.51 -15.12
N ARG A 109 -7.69 19.27 -16.17
CA ARG A 109 -6.54 19.03 -17.05
C ARG A 109 -5.21 19.05 -16.29
N HIS A 110 -5.07 19.94 -15.30
CA HIS A 110 -3.86 20.01 -14.49
C HIS A 110 -3.74 18.78 -13.59
N LEU A 111 -4.85 18.33 -12.99
CA LEU A 111 -4.89 17.10 -12.20
C LEU A 111 -4.48 15.89 -13.01
N GLU A 112 -5.05 15.71 -14.19
CA GLU A 112 -4.73 14.59 -15.10
C GLU A 112 -3.23 14.57 -15.45
N LYS A 113 -2.65 15.73 -15.73
CA LYS A 113 -1.22 15.86 -16.00
C LYS A 113 -0.37 15.51 -14.77
N THR A 114 -0.73 16.01 -13.60
CA THR A 114 -0.01 15.76 -12.35
C THR A 114 -0.05 14.28 -11.99
N LEU A 115 -1.21 13.64 -12.09
CA LEU A 115 -1.36 12.21 -11.82
C LEU A 115 -0.58 11.36 -12.83
N SER A 116 -0.65 11.69 -14.11
CA SER A 116 0.12 11.00 -15.14
C SER A 116 1.63 11.09 -14.88
N GLN A 117 2.12 12.25 -14.50
CA GLN A 117 3.53 12.44 -14.14
C GLN A 117 3.93 11.57 -12.95
N ALA A 118 3.14 11.58 -11.88
CA ALA A 118 3.40 10.73 -10.72
C ALA A 118 3.43 9.25 -11.08
N MET A 119 2.46 8.78 -11.86
CA MET A 119 2.37 7.37 -12.24
C MET A 119 3.55 6.94 -13.12
N ILE A 120 4.02 7.81 -14.03
CA ILE A 120 5.20 7.51 -14.86
C ILE A 120 6.46 7.34 -13.99
N GLU A 121 6.67 8.22 -13.02
CA GLU A 121 7.84 8.16 -12.14
C GLU A 121 7.79 6.92 -11.24
N ILE A 122 6.63 6.58 -10.69
CA ILE A 122 6.43 5.41 -9.83
C ILE A 122 6.56 4.11 -10.63
N ASP A 123 5.96 4.04 -11.82
CA ASP A 123 6.01 2.87 -12.69
C ASP A 123 7.44 2.51 -13.10
N ALA A 124 8.27 3.51 -13.38
CA ALA A 124 9.67 3.31 -13.70
C ALA A 124 10.46 2.63 -12.56
N VAL A 125 10.13 2.94 -11.31
CA VAL A 125 10.73 2.28 -10.13
C VAL A 125 10.13 0.90 -9.92
N ALA A 126 8.80 0.77 -10.04
CA ALA A 126 8.12 -0.52 -9.88
C ALA A 126 8.65 -1.57 -10.86
N ALA A 127 8.83 -1.20 -12.13
CA ALA A 127 9.37 -2.08 -13.16
C ALA A 127 10.81 -2.58 -12.85
N SER A 128 11.56 -1.89 -12.01
CA SER A 128 12.90 -2.33 -11.59
C SER A 128 12.89 -3.40 -10.48
N HIS A 129 11.72 -3.66 -9.88
CA HIS A 129 11.52 -4.63 -8.80
C HIS A 129 10.80 -5.92 -9.24
N ASP A 130 10.46 -6.04 -10.52
CA ASP A 130 9.84 -7.24 -11.10
C ASP A 130 10.84 -8.38 -11.34
#